data_3206dd6349b6e921650f0f905b511867
#
_entry.id   3206dd6349b6e921650f0f905b511867
#
_cell.length_a   1.000
_cell.length_b   1.000
_cell.length_c   1.000
_cell.angle_alpha   90.00
_cell.angle_beta   90.00
_cell.angle_gamma   90.00
#
_symmetry.space_group_name_H-M   'P 1'
#
loop_
_entity.id
_entity.type
_entity.pdbx_description
1 polymer ?
#
loop_
_entity_poly.entity_id
_entity_poly.type
_entity_poly.pdbx_seq_one_letter_code
_entity_poly.pdbx_strand_id
1 'polypeptide(L)'
;MNSRQRVIAALTRRELPDRVPLQFDLSRALADRLCQKYGIAPHYTTAYYEDVTYRLSNNDLRVALGSDCVVVGAGLPRNYAHPVDKDGCIINEFGMRMRQGPIYMEVVEHPLAHVTEASEVEDFPFPDPLADGRYDDAAMYIEKYKGEYFIIGDVELTMFDMMQQLVGMEKLLTDMALGMPYIEPLIEKCKNFALAVGQQLIRMGVDGIWTGDDFGGQQGLLISPRMWRQYFKERYREIYAAFKALNPDVIIMQHCDGAVAPILEEWIEVGMEVFNPVQPNVPGHDPQELKRRFGDRLSFWGAIDQQKLLPFGSPAEIEADVKTKIAILGQGGGYMIAPAHIIQADTPIENVEAFIAAVKQHGIYA
;
A
#
# COMPACT_ATOMS: atom_id res chain seq x y z
N MET A 1 25.28 4.91 -4.43
CA MET A 1 24.08 5.68 -3.99
C MET A 1 23.65 5.18 -2.61
N ASN A 2 23.11 6.06 -1.73
CA ASN A 2 22.38 5.61 -0.57
C ASN A 2 20.98 5.10 -0.99
N SER A 3 20.21 4.51 -0.05
CA SER A 3 18.91 3.92 -0.36
C SER A 3 17.91 4.94 -0.92
N ARG A 4 17.84 6.15 -0.34
CA ARG A 4 16.98 7.22 -0.83
C ARG A 4 17.28 7.61 -2.27
N GLN A 5 18.55 7.88 -2.57
CA GLN A 5 19.00 8.24 -3.93
C GLN A 5 18.68 7.14 -4.94
N ARG A 6 18.89 5.88 -4.56
CA ARG A 6 18.61 4.71 -5.38
C ARG A 6 17.15 4.59 -5.77
N VAL A 7 16.24 4.75 -4.80
CA VAL A 7 14.79 4.68 -5.07
C VAL A 7 14.35 5.84 -5.95
N ILE A 8 14.79 7.07 -5.66
CA ILE A 8 14.47 8.25 -6.49
C ILE A 8 14.97 8.05 -7.92
N ALA A 9 16.24 7.65 -8.11
CA ALA A 9 16.80 7.39 -9.43
C ALA A 9 15.99 6.35 -10.20
N ALA A 10 15.67 5.22 -9.54
CA ALA A 10 14.89 4.15 -10.14
C ALA A 10 13.50 4.62 -10.54
N LEU A 11 12.73 5.20 -9.62
CA LEU A 11 11.32 5.51 -9.84
C LEU A 11 11.08 6.73 -10.72
N THR A 12 12.00 7.71 -10.73
CA THR A 12 11.90 8.86 -11.62
C THR A 12 12.52 8.63 -12.99
N ARG A 13 13.30 7.57 -13.16
CA ARG A 13 14.04 7.25 -14.40
C ARG A 13 14.98 8.37 -14.89
N ARG A 14 15.35 9.30 -14.02
CA ARG A 14 16.29 10.39 -14.34
C ARG A 14 17.69 9.88 -14.59
N GLU A 15 18.06 8.82 -13.92
CA GLU A 15 19.33 8.09 -14.06
C GLU A 15 19.14 6.63 -13.66
N LEU A 16 20.05 5.76 -14.09
CA LEU A 16 20.05 4.38 -13.62
C LEU A 16 20.62 4.34 -12.18
N PRO A 17 19.97 3.65 -11.25
CA PRO A 17 20.51 3.45 -9.92
C PRO A 17 21.71 2.47 -9.98
N ASP A 18 22.49 2.40 -8.90
CA ASP A 18 23.58 1.43 -8.76
C ASP A 18 23.06 -0.03 -8.71
N ARG A 19 21.85 -0.23 -8.21
CA ARG A 19 21.08 -1.48 -8.25
C ARG A 19 19.59 -1.23 -8.22
N VAL A 20 18.81 -2.26 -8.53
CA VAL A 20 17.35 -2.24 -8.34
C VAL A 20 17.05 -2.05 -6.84
N PRO A 21 16.22 -1.07 -6.46
CA PRO A 21 15.81 -0.90 -5.07
C PRO A 21 14.89 -2.04 -4.62
N LEU A 22 15.00 -2.39 -3.33
CA LEU A 22 14.27 -3.45 -2.65
C LEU A 22 13.32 -2.86 -1.61
N GLN A 23 12.06 -3.31 -1.63
CA GLN A 23 11.10 -3.08 -0.55
C GLN A 23 10.35 -4.39 -0.28
N PHE A 24 9.87 -4.60 0.94
CA PHE A 24 8.98 -5.70 1.31
C PHE A 24 8.28 -5.42 2.64
N ASP A 25 7.10 -5.99 2.80
CA ASP A 25 6.31 -5.97 4.02
C ASP A 25 6.18 -7.39 4.58
N LEU A 26 6.02 -7.50 5.90
CA LEU A 26 6.05 -8.76 6.62
C LEU A 26 4.80 -8.88 7.49
N SER A 27 4.12 -10.02 7.42
CA SER A 27 3.09 -10.34 8.41
C SER A 27 3.68 -10.38 9.81
N ARG A 28 2.87 -10.07 10.82
CA ARG A 28 3.30 -9.99 12.22
C ARG A 28 4.05 -11.24 12.67
N ALA A 29 3.49 -12.41 12.42
CA ALA A 29 4.09 -13.68 12.85
C ALA A 29 5.45 -13.97 12.17
N LEU A 30 5.62 -13.55 10.91
CA LEU A 30 6.92 -13.68 10.24
C LEU A 30 7.92 -12.64 10.74
N ALA A 31 7.48 -11.41 10.96
CA ALA A 31 8.30 -10.35 11.54
C ALA A 31 8.83 -10.72 12.93
N ASP A 32 7.98 -11.29 13.80
CA ASP A 32 8.39 -11.77 15.13
C ASP A 32 9.50 -12.83 15.04
N ARG A 33 9.36 -13.81 14.14
CA ARG A 33 10.37 -14.85 13.90
C ARG A 33 11.69 -14.28 13.39
N LEU A 34 11.63 -13.31 12.49
CA LEU A 34 12.81 -12.63 11.96
C LEU A 34 13.45 -11.71 13.02
N CYS A 35 12.67 -10.98 13.79
CA CYS A 35 13.16 -10.19 14.91
C CYS A 35 13.93 -11.07 15.92
N GLN A 36 13.38 -12.22 16.27
CA GLN A 36 14.06 -13.19 17.15
C GLN A 36 15.37 -13.71 16.53
N LYS A 37 15.34 -14.08 15.23
CA LYS A 37 16.53 -14.59 14.52
C LYS A 37 17.68 -13.58 14.46
N TYR A 38 17.34 -12.31 14.21
CA TYR A 38 18.33 -11.24 14.02
C TYR A 38 18.63 -10.43 15.28
N GLY A 39 17.97 -10.72 16.41
CA GLY A 39 18.18 -10.01 17.67
C GLY A 39 17.72 -8.54 17.62
N ILE A 40 16.68 -8.24 16.82
CA ILE A 40 16.10 -6.92 16.66
C ILE A 40 14.83 -6.85 17.50
N ALA A 41 14.65 -5.79 18.28
CA ALA A 41 13.41 -5.59 19.02
C ALA A 41 12.25 -5.28 18.06
N PRO A 42 11.11 -5.98 18.15
CA PRO A 42 9.95 -5.65 17.32
C PRO A 42 9.36 -4.30 17.74
N HIS A 43 8.89 -3.53 16.76
CA HIS A 43 8.12 -2.31 16.97
C HIS A 43 6.84 -2.37 16.14
N TYR A 44 5.70 -2.27 16.80
CA TYR A 44 4.39 -2.29 16.16
C TYR A 44 3.72 -0.94 16.31
N THR A 45 3.47 -0.28 15.20
CA THR A 45 2.62 0.90 15.14
C THR A 45 1.17 0.47 15.27
N THR A 46 0.35 1.24 15.96
CA THR A 46 -1.09 1.00 16.04
C THR A 46 -1.81 2.03 15.19
N ALA A 47 -2.58 1.57 14.21
CA ALA A 47 -3.37 2.41 13.31
C ALA A 47 -4.72 1.74 13.03
N TYR A 48 -5.64 2.44 12.36
CA TYR A 48 -6.96 1.89 12.07
C TYR A 48 -6.94 0.75 11.05
N TYR A 49 -5.85 0.59 10.30
CA TYR A 49 -5.66 -0.46 9.28
C TYR A 49 -4.36 -1.27 9.45
N GLU A 50 -3.50 -0.92 10.41
CA GLU A 50 -2.18 -1.56 10.55
C GLU A 50 -2.31 -3.07 10.85
N ASP A 51 -3.31 -3.48 11.61
CA ASP A 51 -3.58 -4.89 11.89
C ASP A 51 -4.00 -5.71 10.64
N VAL A 52 -4.23 -5.03 9.51
CA VAL A 52 -4.48 -5.65 8.21
C VAL A 52 -3.21 -5.76 7.39
N THR A 53 -2.36 -4.73 7.40
CA THR A 53 -1.23 -4.61 6.46
C THR A 53 0.15 -4.70 7.11
N TYR A 54 0.30 -4.35 8.39
CA TYR A 54 1.59 -4.26 9.13
C TYR A 54 2.68 -3.44 8.41
N ARG A 55 2.30 -2.52 7.52
CA ARG A 55 3.22 -1.73 6.68
C ARG A 55 3.99 -0.68 7.46
N LEU A 56 3.37 -0.11 8.49
CA LEU A 56 3.98 0.93 9.33
C LEU A 56 4.94 0.32 10.36
N SER A 57 4.76 -0.96 10.67
CA SER A 57 5.47 -1.69 11.73
C SER A 57 6.84 -2.21 11.27
N ASN A 58 7.73 -2.42 12.25
CA ASN A 58 9.01 -3.13 12.05
C ASN A 58 9.94 -2.54 10.97
N ASN A 59 9.94 -1.22 10.78
CA ASN A 59 10.85 -0.54 9.84
C ASN A 59 12.32 -0.88 10.12
N ASP A 60 12.74 -0.93 11.38
CA ASP A 60 14.12 -1.25 11.76
C ASP A 60 14.54 -2.65 11.30
N LEU A 61 13.66 -3.63 11.39
CA LEU A 61 13.89 -4.97 10.87
C LEU A 61 14.05 -4.96 9.35
N ARG A 62 13.12 -4.30 8.64
CA ARG A 62 13.17 -4.24 7.17
C ARG A 62 14.42 -3.57 6.66
N VAL A 63 14.84 -2.47 7.29
CA VAL A 63 16.10 -1.78 7.00
C VAL A 63 17.31 -2.69 7.25
N ALA A 64 17.36 -3.36 8.39
CA ALA A 64 18.45 -4.28 8.72
C ALA A 64 18.56 -5.46 7.72
N LEU A 65 17.44 -5.91 7.17
CA LEU A 65 17.40 -6.96 6.13
C LEU A 65 17.75 -6.42 4.74
N GLY A 66 17.73 -5.10 4.53
CA GLY A 66 18.19 -4.45 3.30
C GLY A 66 17.12 -3.78 2.47
N SER A 67 15.94 -3.50 3.04
CA SER A 67 14.96 -2.61 2.41
C SER A 67 15.56 -1.23 2.16
N ASP A 68 15.27 -0.65 1.02
CA ASP A 68 15.66 0.73 0.67
C ASP A 68 14.61 1.76 1.13
N CYS A 69 13.48 1.30 1.65
CA CYS A 69 12.34 2.13 2.04
C CYS A 69 12.00 1.96 3.51
N VAL A 70 11.46 3.05 4.07
CA VAL A 70 10.80 3.12 5.37
C VAL A 70 9.37 3.58 5.12
N VAL A 71 8.37 2.90 5.69
CA VAL A 71 6.96 3.25 5.52
C VAL A 71 6.44 3.87 6.81
N VAL A 72 5.78 5.02 6.68
CA VAL A 72 5.19 5.76 7.80
C VAL A 72 3.76 6.18 7.45
N GLY A 73 2.91 6.32 8.45
CA GLY A 73 1.52 6.68 8.23
C GLY A 73 0.87 7.29 9.47
N ALA A 74 -0.44 7.45 9.42
CA ALA A 74 -1.23 7.94 10.54
C ALA A 74 -1.50 6.81 11.53
N GLY A 75 -0.94 6.90 12.73
CA GLY A 75 -1.27 6.03 13.86
C GLY A 75 -2.61 6.39 14.52
N LEU A 76 -2.86 5.81 15.68
CA LEU A 76 -3.98 6.21 16.53
C LEU A 76 -3.65 7.52 17.29
N PRO A 77 -4.67 8.30 17.67
CA PRO A 77 -4.48 9.47 18.51
C PRO A 77 -3.85 9.10 19.86
N ARG A 78 -3.07 10.03 20.44
CA ARG A 78 -2.51 9.86 21.78
C ARG A 78 -3.61 9.61 22.81
N ASN A 79 -3.37 8.65 23.69
CA ASN A 79 -4.34 8.22 24.69
C ASN A 79 -5.64 7.60 24.16
N TYR A 80 -5.71 7.28 22.85
CA TYR A 80 -6.78 6.46 22.34
C TYR A 80 -6.44 4.98 22.46
N ALA A 81 -7.42 4.18 22.86
CA ALA A 81 -7.35 2.72 22.82
C ALA A 81 -8.65 2.20 22.23
N HIS A 82 -8.56 1.19 21.40
CA HIS A 82 -9.75 0.54 20.86
C HIS A 82 -10.62 -0.04 21.98
N PRO A 83 -11.90 0.37 22.11
CA PRO A 83 -12.83 -0.34 22.99
C PRO A 83 -12.89 -1.82 22.62
N VAL A 84 -12.96 -2.69 23.65
CA VAL A 84 -13.15 -4.13 23.48
C VAL A 84 -14.52 -4.48 24.03
N ASP A 85 -15.34 -5.14 23.22
CA ASP A 85 -16.67 -5.55 23.64
C ASP A 85 -16.66 -6.86 24.45
N LYS A 86 -17.85 -7.29 24.93
CA LYS A 86 -18.02 -8.51 25.72
C LYS A 86 -17.63 -9.81 24.98
N ASP A 87 -17.59 -9.77 23.64
CA ASP A 87 -17.27 -10.91 22.78
C ASP A 87 -15.79 -10.91 22.37
N GLY A 88 -15.00 -9.95 22.87
CA GLY A 88 -13.57 -9.80 22.58
C GLY A 88 -13.28 -9.13 21.23
N CYS A 89 -14.28 -8.56 20.57
CA CYS A 89 -14.09 -7.77 19.36
C CYS A 89 -13.61 -6.36 19.72
N ILE A 90 -12.71 -5.82 18.94
CA ILE A 90 -12.33 -4.40 19.04
C ILE A 90 -13.29 -3.55 18.22
N ILE A 91 -13.49 -2.31 18.66
CA ILE A 91 -14.22 -1.29 17.89
C ILE A 91 -13.19 -0.22 17.52
N ASN A 92 -12.89 -0.07 16.21
CA ASN A 92 -11.94 0.93 15.80
C ASN A 92 -12.51 2.35 15.83
N GLU A 93 -11.68 3.35 15.56
CA GLU A 93 -12.09 4.76 15.63
C GLU A 93 -13.15 5.18 14.59
N PHE A 94 -13.36 4.35 13.55
CA PHE A 94 -14.47 4.52 12.59
C PHE A 94 -15.75 3.78 12.98
N GLY A 95 -15.79 3.15 14.17
CA GLY A 95 -16.94 2.39 14.62
C GLY A 95 -17.09 0.99 14.01
N MET A 96 -16.09 0.51 13.27
CA MET A 96 -16.08 -0.86 12.76
C MET A 96 -15.84 -1.83 13.90
N ARG A 97 -16.67 -2.87 14.00
CA ARG A 97 -16.47 -3.97 14.94
C ARG A 97 -15.60 -5.03 14.27
N MET A 98 -14.43 -5.30 14.85
CA MET A 98 -13.40 -6.13 14.25
C MET A 98 -13.01 -7.29 15.17
N ARG A 99 -12.68 -8.42 14.59
CA ARG A 99 -12.22 -9.63 15.28
C ARG A 99 -11.00 -10.21 14.59
N GLN A 100 -10.07 -10.77 15.37
CA GLN A 100 -8.93 -11.48 14.83
C GLN A 100 -9.41 -12.74 14.07
N GLY A 101 -9.20 -12.73 12.77
CA GLY A 101 -9.33 -13.90 11.91
C GLY A 101 -8.07 -14.77 11.91
N PRO A 102 -8.04 -15.84 11.10
CA PRO A 102 -6.87 -16.73 11.01
C PRO A 102 -5.59 -16.04 10.54
N ILE A 103 -5.71 -15.02 9.69
CA ILE A 103 -4.59 -14.32 9.06
C ILE A 103 -4.64 -12.82 9.35
N TYR A 104 -5.81 -12.20 9.17
CA TYR A 104 -6.02 -10.76 9.32
C TYR A 104 -7.11 -10.43 10.35
N MET A 105 -7.15 -9.17 10.77
CA MET A 105 -8.34 -8.61 11.41
C MET A 105 -9.49 -8.55 10.39
N GLU A 106 -10.66 -9.00 10.79
CA GLU A 106 -11.86 -9.05 9.96
C GLU A 106 -12.90 -8.09 10.52
N VAL A 107 -13.50 -7.26 9.65
CA VAL A 107 -14.67 -6.46 10.02
C VAL A 107 -15.88 -7.39 10.06
N VAL A 108 -16.45 -7.55 11.25
CA VAL A 108 -17.62 -8.41 11.48
C VAL A 108 -18.92 -7.62 11.55
N GLU A 109 -18.83 -6.30 11.73
CA GLU A 109 -19.97 -5.38 11.69
C GLU A 109 -19.54 -4.04 11.11
N HIS A 110 -20.24 -3.61 10.07
CA HIS A 110 -19.99 -2.38 9.35
C HIS A 110 -20.90 -1.27 9.88
N PRO A 111 -20.38 -0.11 10.31
CA PRO A 111 -21.18 0.93 10.96
C PRO A 111 -22.25 1.55 10.06
N LEU A 112 -22.05 1.51 8.75
CA LEU A 112 -22.98 2.01 7.73
C LEU A 112 -23.67 0.88 6.93
N ALA A 113 -23.76 -0.34 7.48
CA ALA A 113 -24.39 -1.48 6.80
C ALA A 113 -25.84 -1.26 6.37
N HIS A 114 -26.56 -0.31 6.99
CA HIS A 114 -27.97 -0.04 6.73
C HIS A 114 -28.23 1.37 6.14
N VAL A 115 -27.17 2.10 5.79
CA VAL A 115 -27.27 3.44 5.23
C VAL A 115 -28.06 3.44 3.91
N THR A 116 -28.94 4.44 3.74
CA THR A 116 -29.72 4.66 2.53
C THR A 116 -29.73 6.11 2.08
N GLU A 117 -29.60 7.06 3.01
CA GLU A 117 -29.72 8.48 2.75
C GLU A 117 -28.40 9.24 2.91
N ALA A 118 -28.24 10.33 2.17
CA ALA A 118 -27.05 11.17 2.23
C ALA A 118 -26.83 11.77 3.63
N SER A 119 -27.90 12.18 4.31
CA SER A 119 -27.83 12.77 5.65
C SER A 119 -27.23 11.82 6.70
N GLU A 120 -27.46 10.52 6.56
CA GLU A 120 -26.90 9.53 7.49
C GLU A 120 -25.37 9.49 7.39
N VAL A 121 -24.83 9.71 6.20
CA VAL A 121 -23.37 9.84 5.99
C VAL A 121 -22.86 11.19 6.45
N GLU A 122 -23.59 12.27 6.17
CA GLU A 122 -23.21 13.62 6.60
C GLU A 122 -23.07 13.71 8.13
N ASP A 123 -24.00 13.10 8.86
CA ASP A 123 -24.00 13.05 10.32
C ASP A 123 -23.05 12.01 10.91
N PHE A 124 -22.57 11.04 10.12
CA PHE A 124 -21.68 9.98 10.59
C PHE A 124 -20.29 10.55 10.98
N PRO A 125 -19.82 10.36 12.22
CA PRO A 125 -18.56 10.95 12.67
C PRO A 125 -17.35 10.24 12.06
N PHE A 126 -16.49 10.98 11.36
CA PHE A 126 -15.16 10.52 11.01
C PHE A 126 -14.15 10.95 12.09
N PRO A 127 -13.09 10.15 12.32
CA PRO A 127 -12.00 10.56 13.20
C PRO A 127 -11.33 11.84 12.70
N ASP A 128 -10.73 12.60 13.62
CA ASP A 128 -9.89 13.75 13.24
C ASP A 128 -8.58 13.21 12.60
N PRO A 129 -8.31 13.48 11.30
CA PRO A 129 -7.10 13.04 10.65
C PRO A 129 -5.84 13.70 11.20
N LEU A 130 -5.96 14.80 11.94
CA LEU A 130 -4.85 15.57 12.52
C LEU A 130 -4.82 15.50 14.05
N ALA A 131 -5.52 14.55 14.66
CA ALA A 131 -5.57 14.39 16.12
C ALA A 131 -4.16 14.29 16.74
N ASP A 132 -4.01 14.83 17.96
CA ASP A 132 -2.75 14.84 18.69
C ASP A 132 -2.16 13.43 18.86
N GLY A 133 -0.85 13.30 18.60
CA GLY A 133 -0.09 12.05 18.70
C GLY A 133 -0.23 11.08 17.54
N ARG A 134 -1.14 11.31 16.60
CA ARG A 134 -1.39 10.42 15.45
C ARG A 134 -0.14 10.18 14.58
N TYR A 135 0.79 11.12 14.57
CA TYR A 135 2.02 11.07 13.76
C TYR A 135 3.31 10.91 14.58
N ASP A 136 3.21 10.52 15.87
CA ASP A 136 4.39 10.40 16.73
C ASP A 136 5.37 9.34 16.18
N ASP A 137 4.90 8.16 15.79
CA ASP A 137 5.72 7.11 15.17
C ASP A 137 6.28 7.55 13.81
N ALA A 138 5.47 8.20 12.99
CA ALA A 138 5.92 8.74 11.71
C ALA A 138 7.05 9.77 11.89
N ALA A 139 6.92 10.67 12.85
CA ALA A 139 7.95 11.67 13.17
C ALA A 139 9.25 10.99 13.62
N MET A 140 9.16 9.98 14.50
CA MET A 140 10.33 9.24 14.99
C MET A 140 11.09 8.57 13.84
N TYR A 141 10.39 7.86 12.94
CA TYR A 141 11.03 7.16 11.83
C TYR A 141 11.56 8.14 10.76
N ILE A 142 10.85 9.23 10.48
CA ILE A 142 11.32 10.27 9.57
C ILE A 142 12.62 10.88 10.13
N GLU A 143 12.67 11.27 11.41
CA GLU A 143 13.88 11.81 12.03
C GLU A 143 15.04 10.83 11.93
N LYS A 144 14.80 9.55 12.21
CA LYS A 144 15.82 8.51 12.22
C LYS A 144 16.41 8.20 10.84
N TYR A 145 15.59 8.21 9.78
CA TYR A 145 15.97 7.65 8.47
C TYR A 145 16.00 8.66 7.32
N LYS A 146 15.50 9.88 7.52
CA LYS A 146 15.47 10.92 6.48
C LYS A 146 16.87 11.21 5.93
N GLY A 147 16.96 11.25 4.61
CA GLY A 147 18.21 11.51 3.89
C GLY A 147 18.96 10.24 3.49
N GLU A 148 18.86 9.15 4.24
CA GLU A 148 19.52 7.88 3.95
C GLU A 148 18.58 6.88 3.25
N TYR A 149 17.34 6.80 3.71
CA TYR A 149 16.31 5.88 3.19
C TYR A 149 15.18 6.67 2.53
N PHE A 150 14.51 6.04 1.56
CA PHE A 150 13.32 6.60 0.93
C PHE A 150 12.12 6.44 1.88
N ILE A 151 11.50 7.55 2.24
CA ILE A 151 10.36 7.56 3.17
C ILE A 151 9.06 7.55 2.37
N ILE A 152 8.26 6.50 2.55
CA ILE A 152 6.93 6.35 1.96
C ILE A 152 5.90 6.74 3.00
N GLY A 153 5.05 7.71 2.69
CA GLY A 153 3.85 8.04 3.46
C GLY A 153 2.68 7.17 2.99
N ASP A 154 2.16 6.31 3.85
CA ASP A 154 1.07 5.40 3.54
C ASP A 154 -0.29 6.05 3.83
N VAL A 155 -1.17 6.02 2.83
CA VAL A 155 -2.54 6.55 2.85
C VAL A 155 -3.50 5.49 2.28
N GLU A 156 -3.23 4.23 2.58
CA GLU A 156 -4.08 3.12 2.16
C GLU A 156 -5.48 3.20 2.77
N LEU A 157 -6.44 2.52 2.16
CA LEU A 157 -7.88 2.73 2.33
C LEU A 157 -8.27 4.16 1.94
N THR A 158 -7.85 4.59 0.73
CA THR A 158 -8.01 5.97 0.30
C THR A 158 -9.48 6.38 0.16
N MET A 159 -10.25 5.61 -0.61
CA MET A 159 -11.69 5.85 -0.82
C MET A 159 -12.50 4.55 -0.86
N PHE A 160 -12.30 3.75 -1.90
CA PHE A 160 -13.13 2.57 -2.18
C PHE A 160 -13.04 1.52 -1.08
N ASP A 161 -11.84 1.20 -0.64
CA ASP A 161 -11.65 0.21 0.43
C ASP A 161 -12.16 0.71 1.77
N MET A 162 -11.99 2.00 2.08
CA MET A 162 -12.61 2.60 3.27
C MET A 162 -14.14 2.50 3.21
N MET A 163 -14.75 2.76 2.05
CA MET A 163 -16.19 2.60 1.87
C MET A 163 -16.62 1.14 2.06
N GLN A 164 -15.85 0.18 1.55
CA GLN A 164 -16.11 -1.25 1.76
C GLN A 164 -16.08 -1.62 3.25
N GLN A 165 -15.10 -1.10 3.98
CA GLN A 165 -14.98 -1.33 5.43
C GLN A 165 -16.15 -0.70 6.21
N LEU A 166 -16.68 0.44 5.77
CA LEU A 166 -17.79 1.14 6.42
C LEU A 166 -19.16 0.55 6.10
N VAL A 167 -19.40 0.11 4.86
CA VAL A 167 -20.72 -0.29 4.35
C VAL A 167 -20.89 -1.80 4.21
N GLY A 168 -19.79 -2.50 3.91
CA GLY A 168 -19.77 -3.89 3.45
C GLY A 168 -19.77 -3.99 1.92
N MET A 169 -18.94 -4.89 1.37
CA MET A 169 -18.66 -4.96 -0.07
C MET A 169 -19.89 -5.21 -0.92
N GLU A 170 -20.72 -6.20 -0.58
CA GLU A 170 -21.89 -6.58 -1.39
C GLU A 170 -22.89 -5.42 -1.52
N LYS A 171 -23.22 -4.79 -0.38
CA LYS A 171 -24.10 -3.62 -0.37
C LYS A 171 -23.50 -2.47 -1.14
N LEU A 172 -22.23 -2.14 -0.89
CA LEU A 172 -21.55 -1.03 -1.57
C LEU A 172 -21.58 -1.17 -3.08
N LEU A 173 -21.21 -2.34 -3.62
CA LEU A 173 -21.19 -2.59 -5.07
C LEU A 173 -22.59 -2.49 -5.68
N THR A 174 -23.59 -3.03 -4.99
CA THR A 174 -25.00 -2.94 -5.41
C THR A 174 -25.48 -1.50 -5.44
N ASP A 175 -25.23 -0.76 -4.37
CA ASP A 175 -25.71 0.61 -4.19
C ASP A 175 -25.01 1.60 -5.13
N MET A 176 -23.72 1.39 -5.42
CA MET A 176 -23.01 2.14 -6.46
C MET A 176 -23.62 1.90 -7.85
N ALA A 177 -24.01 0.67 -8.17
CA ALA A 177 -24.63 0.34 -9.44
C ALA A 177 -26.04 0.97 -9.56
N LEU A 178 -26.77 1.10 -8.45
CA LEU A 178 -28.09 1.73 -8.37
C LEU A 178 -28.00 3.27 -8.27
N GLY A 179 -26.84 3.83 -7.95
CA GLY A 179 -26.66 5.27 -7.75
C GLY A 179 -27.34 5.77 -6.49
N MET A 180 -27.24 5.04 -5.37
CA MET A 180 -27.84 5.43 -4.10
C MET A 180 -27.32 6.78 -3.61
N PRO A 181 -28.17 7.63 -2.99
CA PRO A 181 -27.84 9.04 -2.70
C PRO A 181 -26.70 9.25 -1.71
N TYR A 182 -26.39 8.26 -0.88
CA TYR A 182 -25.32 8.35 0.11
C TYR A 182 -23.90 8.11 -0.48
N ILE A 183 -23.79 7.56 -1.69
CA ILE A 183 -22.51 7.15 -2.29
C ILE A 183 -21.56 8.35 -2.47
N GLU A 184 -22.04 9.42 -3.10
CA GLU A 184 -21.24 10.63 -3.35
C GLU A 184 -20.75 11.29 -2.03
N PRO A 185 -21.61 11.56 -1.03
CA PRO A 185 -21.15 12.06 0.27
C PRO A 185 -20.13 11.15 0.97
N LEU A 186 -20.27 9.83 0.86
CA LEU A 186 -19.35 8.89 1.49
C LEU A 186 -17.97 8.92 0.83
N ILE A 187 -17.91 8.93 -0.51
CA ILE A 187 -16.66 9.08 -1.24
C ILE A 187 -15.95 10.37 -0.83
N GLU A 188 -16.67 11.49 -0.76
CA GLU A 188 -16.10 12.79 -0.37
C GLU A 188 -15.53 12.77 1.05
N LYS A 189 -16.21 12.13 2.01
CA LYS A 189 -15.69 11.98 3.38
C LYS A 189 -14.39 11.15 3.41
N CYS A 190 -14.37 9.99 2.74
CA CYS A 190 -13.18 9.15 2.64
C CYS A 190 -12.03 9.91 1.97
N LYS A 191 -12.30 10.54 0.82
CA LYS A 191 -11.32 11.37 0.10
C LYS A 191 -10.73 12.47 1.00
N ASN A 192 -11.56 13.21 1.71
CA ASN A 192 -11.10 14.32 2.54
C ASN A 192 -10.24 13.86 3.72
N PHE A 193 -10.57 12.71 4.33
CA PHE A 193 -9.75 12.10 5.36
C PHE A 193 -8.37 11.69 4.80
N ALA A 194 -8.34 10.92 3.71
CA ALA A 194 -7.11 10.49 3.06
C ALA A 194 -6.25 11.67 2.58
N LEU A 195 -6.88 12.70 2.00
CA LEU A 195 -6.21 13.91 1.57
C LEU A 195 -5.53 14.64 2.75
N ALA A 196 -6.21 14.79 3.88
CA ALA A 196 -5.65 15.44 5.06
C ALA A 196 -4.45 14.65 5.63
N VAL A 197 -4.54 13.31 5.71
CA VAL A 197 -3.45 12.43 6.13
C VAL A 197 -2.25 12.58 5.20
N GLY A 198 -2.44 12.44 3.89
CA GLY A 198 -1.37 12.54 2.91
C GLY A 198 -0.70 13.91 2.90
N GLN A 199 -1.47 14.99 2.99
CA GLN A 199 -0.93 16.33 3.10
C GLN A 199 -0.08 16.53 4.35
N GLN A 200 -0.48 15.96 5.49
CA GLN A 200 0.30 16.02 6.71
C GLN A 200 1.63 15.28 6.57
N LEU A 201 1.62 14.06 6.01
CA LEU A 201 2.84 13.27 5.75
C LEU A 201 3.80 14.01 4.80
N ILE A 202 3.29 14.67 3.75
CA ILE A 202 4.11 15.49 2.84
C ILE A 202 4.75 16.67 3.59
N ARG A 203 4.01 17.36 4.47
CA ARG A 203 4.59 18.45 5.31
C ARG A 203 5.68 17.95 6.24
N MET A 204 5.59 16.71 6.72
CA MET A 204 6.63 16.05 7.53
C MET A 204 7.86 15.66 6.71
N GLY A 205 7.75 15.63 5.38
CA GLY A 205 8.85 15.47 4.45
C GLY A 205 9.10 14.04 3.99
N VAL A 206 8.04 13.29 3.75
CA VAL A 206 8.12 12.00 3.03
C VAL A 206 8.52 12.21 1.57
N ASP A 207 9.14 11.21 0.96
CA ASP A 207 9.61 11.24 -0.43
C ASP A 207 8.56 10.77 -1.43
N GLY A 208 7.67 9.88 -1.02
CA GLY A 208 6.56 9.38 -1.80
C GLY A 208 5.28 9.24 -0.98
N ILE A 209 4.13 9.32 -1.64
CA ILE A 209 2.82 9.04 -1.06
C ILE A 209 2.25 7.79 -1.73
N TRP A 210 1.84 6.85 -0.91
CA TRP A 210 1.28 5.57 -1.31
C TRP A 210 -0.22 5.52 -0.96
N THR A 211 -1.05 5.79 -1.94
CA THR A 211 -2.51 5.63 -1.87
C THR A 211 -2.89 4.19 -2.22
N GLY A 212 -4.04 3.71 -1.75
CA GLY A 212 -4.46 2.33 -1.98
C GLY A 212 -5.97 2.14 -1.97
N ASP A 213 -6.46 1.47 -3.01
CA ASP A 213 -7.82 0.97 -3.14
C ASP A 213 -7.85 -0.22 -4.10
N ASP A 214 -8.49 -1.32 -3.73
CA ASP A 214 -8.52 -2.56 -4.49
C ASP A 214 -9.73 -2.64 -5.43
N PHE A 215 -9.57 -2.10 -6.63
CA PHE A 215 -10.58 -2.21 -7.69
C PHE A 215 -10.50 -3.52 -8.48
N GLY A 216 -9.44 -4.31 -8.27
CA GLY A 216 -9.18 -5.55 -8.99
C GLY A 216 -9.52 -6.81 -8.21
N GLY A 217 -10.08 -7.79 -8.91
CA GLY A 217 -10.16 -9.17 -8.45
C GLY A 217 -9.20 -10.06 -9.25
N GLN A 218 -9.19 -11.36 -8.96
CA GLN A 218 -8.27 -12.31 -9.62
C GLN A 218 -8.53 -12.47 -11.14
N GLN A 219 -9.74 -12.18 -11.61
CA GLN A 219 -10.15 -12.37 -13.02
C GLN A 219 -10.45 -11.05 -13.76
N GLY A 220 -10.52 -9.93 -13.08
CA GLY A 220 -10.88 -8.63 -13.64
C GLY A 220 -11.28 -7.63 -12.58
N LEU A 221 -11.80 -6.49 -13.02
CA LEU A 221 -12.24 -5.43 -12.13
C LEU A 221 -13.48 -5.84 -11.31
N LEU A 222 -13.54 -5.39 -10.05
CA LEU A 222 -14.71 -5.51 -9.17
C LEU A 222 -15.83 -4.54 -9.57
N ILE A 223 -15.47 -3.39 -10.14
CA ILE A 223 -16.40 -2.40 -10.69
C ILE A 223 -16.10 -2.18 -12.18
N SER A 224 -17.09 -1.74 -12.95
CA SER A 224 -16.84 -1.44 -14.36
C SER A 224 -15.93 -0.22 -14.53
N PRO A 225 -15.16 -0.13 -15.66
CA PRO A 225 -14.39 1.09 -15.97
C PRO A 225 -15.27 2.35 -16.02
N ARG A 226 -16.57 2.21 -16.38
CA ARG A 226 -17.54 3.33 -16.35
C ARG A 226 -17.77 3.82 -14.92
N MET A 227 -17.98 2.90 -13.95
CA MET A 227 -18.16 3.25 -12.54
C MET A 227 -16.89 3.88 -11.96
N TRP A 228 -15.71 3.33 -12.29
CA TRP A 228 -14.44 3.91 -11.87
C TRP A 228 -14.31 5.36 -12.36
N ARG A 229 -14.60 5.65 -13.63
CA ARG A 229 -14.59 7.03 -14.17
C ARG A 229 -15.61 7.93 -13.48
N GLN A 230 -16.81 7.41 -13.22
CA GLN A 230 -17.89 8.16 -12.60
C GLN A 230 -17.55 8.58 -11.16
N TYR A 231 -17.04 7.63 -10.35
CA TYR A 231 -16.93 7.82 -8.92
C TYR A 231 -15.52 8.18 -8.44
N PHE A 232 -14.45 7.72 -9.13
CA PHE A 232 -13.10 7.80 -8.57
C PHE A 232 -12.11 8.60 -9.41
N LYS A 233 -12.17 8.56 -10.73
CA LYS A 233 -11.14 9.15 -11.63
C LYS A 233 -10.80 10.60 -11.28
N GLU A 234 -11.79 11.48 -11.23
CA GLU A 234 -11.53 12.90 -10.97
C GLU A 234 -11.11 13.15 -9.52
N ARG A 235 -11.58 12.34 -8.57
CA ARG A 235 -11.17 12.42 -7.16
C ARG A 235 -9.70 12.05 -6.96
N TYR A 236 -9.21 11.04 -7.66
CA TYR A 236 -7.77 10.75 -7.69
C TYR A 236 -6.98 11.90 -8.30
N ARG A 237 -7.46 12.51 -9.38
CA ARG A 237 -6.85 13.71 -9.97
C ARG A 237 -6.72 14.84 -8.94
N GLU A 238 -7.79 15.11 -8.20
CA GLU A 238 -7.81 16.13 -7.14
C GLU A 238 -6.80 15.81 -6.03
N ILE A 239 -6.77 14.58 -5.52
CA ILE A 239 -5.84 14.13 -4.48
C ILE A 239 -4.39 14.31 -4.95
N TYR A 240 -4.05 13.79 -6.11
CA TYR A 240 -2.68 13.82 -6.62
C TYR A 240 -2.22 15.24 -6.96
N ALA A 241 -3.10 16.05 -7.54
CA ALA A 241 -2.83 17.47 -7.78
C ALA A 241 -2.58 18.24 -6.47
N ALA A 242 -3.36 17.98 -5.43
CA ALA A 242 -3.19 18.60 -4.12
C ALA A 242 -1.87 18.16 -3.44
N PHE A 243 -1.44 16.91 -3.60
CA PHE A 243 -0.16 16.42 -3.11
C PHE A 243 1.01 17.09 -3.85
N LYS A 244 0.97 17.11 -5.18
CA LYS A 244 1.97 17.79 -6.01
C LYS A 244 2.04 19.31 -5.79
N ALA A 245 0.93 19.94 -5.45
CA ALA A 245 0.91 21.37 -5.10
C ALA A 245 1.67 21.68 -3.80
N LEU A 246 1.70 20.75 -2.84
CA LEU A 246 2.49 20.89 -1.60
C LEU A 246 3.97 20.58 -1.83
N ASN A 247 4.27 19.54 -2.60
CA ASN A 247 5.63 19.17 -2.96
C ASN A 247 5.64 18.58 -4.39
N PRO A 248 6.12 19.32 -5.38
CA PRO A 248 6.18 18.86 -6.77
C PRO A 248 7.05 17.60 -6.97
N ASP A 249 8.01 17.36 -6.09
CA ASP A 249 8.93 16.22 -6.16
C ASP A 249 8.42 14.97 -5.44
N VAL A 250 7.31 15.04 -4.66
CA VAL A 250 6.74 13.84 -4.02
C VAL A 250 6.31 12.84 -5.09
N ILE A 251 6.71 11.57 -4.93
CA ILE A 251 6.36 10.52 -5.90
C ILE A 251 4.98 9.96 -5.56
N ILE A 252 4.07 9.94 -6.54
CA ILE A 252 2.71 9.41 -6.38
C ILE A 252 2.69 7.91 -6.69
N MET A 253 2.42 7.11 -5.67
CA MET A 253 2.35 5.66 -5.73
C MET A 253 0.92 5.20 -5.47
N GLN A 254 0.44 4.22 -6.24
CA GLN A 254 -0.89 3.65 -6.06
C GLN A 254 -0.82 2.15 -5.84
N HIS A 255 -1.42 1.70 -4.74
CA HIS A 255 -1.70 0.30 -4.48
C HIS A 255 -3.04 -0.10 -5.07
N CYS A 256 -3.06 -1.23 -5.75
CA CYS A 256 -4.29 -1.89 -6.13
C CYS A 256 -4.01 -3.35 -6.46
N ASP A 257 -4.51 -4.25 -5.64
CA ASP A 257 -4.43 -5.68 -5.91
C ASP A 257 -5.35 -6.10 -7.07
N GLY A 258 -5.06 -7.26 -7.64
CA GLY A 258 -5.86 -7.88 -8.68
C GLY A 258 -5.64 -7.33 -10.09
N ALA A 259 -6.53 -7.72 -11.01
CA ALA A 259 -6.42 -7.45 -12.44
C ALA A 259 -6.99 -6.08 -12.80
N VAL A 260 -6.16 -5.03 -12.80
CA VAL A 260 -6.56 -3.63 -13.03
C VAL A 260 -6.08 -3.04 -14.37
N ALA A 261 -5.50 -3.84 -15.23
CA ALA A 261 -4.99 -3.41 -16.54
C ALA A 261 -5.97 -2.52 -17.37
N PRO A 262 -7.31 -2.71 -17.31
CA PRO A 262 -8.25 -1.86 -18.06
C PRO A 262 -8.30 -0.39 -17.64
N ILE A 263 -7.88 -0.05 -16.43
CA ILE A 263 -7.91 1.33 -15.90
C ILE A 263 -6.53 1.96 -15.71
N LEU A 264 -5.43 1.22 -15.92
CA LEU A 264 -4.06 1.73 -15.72
C LEU A 264 -3.75 2.98 -16.54
N GLU A 265 -4.15 3.02 -17.81
CA GLU A 265 -3.93 4.19 -18.67
C GLU A 265 -4.56 5.45 -18.07
N GLU A 266 -5.80 5.33 -17.62
CA GLU A 266 -6.53 6.44 -17.04
C GLU A 266 -5.99 6.85 -15.67
N TRP A 267 -5.40 5.90 -14.93
CA TRP A 267 -4.73 6.20 -13.67
C TRP A 267 -3.43 6.99 -13.88
N ILE A 268 -2.67 6.64 -14.93
CA ILE A 268 -1.50 7.44 -15.36
C ILE A 268 -1.94 8.86 -15.75
N GLU A 269 -3.05 9.02 -16.50
CA GLU A 269 -3.59 10.32 -16.89
C GLU A 269 -3.95 11.23 -15.71
N VAL A 270 -4.37 10.67 -14.58
CA VAL A 270 -4.71 11.44 -13.37
C VAL A 270 -3.52 11.69 -12.46
N GLY A 271 -2.34 11.13 -12.76
CA GLY A 271 -1.08 11.50 -12.11
C GLY A 271 -0.40 10.39 -11.30
N MET A 272 -0.81 9.12 -11.44
CA MET A 272 -0.07 8.00 -10.86
C MET A 272 1.30 7.86 -11.53
N GLU A 273 2.36 7.76 -10.73
CA GLU A 273 3.75 7.62 -11.20
C GLU A 273 4.32 6.22 -10.95
N VAL A 274 3.81 5.52 -9.91
CA VAL A 274 4.26 4.16 -9.56
C VAL A 274 3.05 3.28 -9.32
N PHE A 275 3.00 2.14 -9.99
CA PHE A 275 1.98 1.11 -9.81
C PHE A 275 2.47 0.00 -8.86
N ASN A 276 1.70 -0.29 -7.84
CA ASN A 276 1.93 -1.33 -6.83
C ASN A 276 0.63 -2.09 -6.51
N PRO A 277 0.69 -3.41 -6.35
CA PRO A 277 1.78 -4.24 -6.81
C PRO A 277 1.61 -4.63 -8.28
N VAL A 278 2.69 -4.88 -8.98
CA VAL A 278 2.59 -5.75 -10.15
C VAL A 278 2.30 -7.15 -9.64
N GLN A 279 1.02 -7.51 -9.53
CA GLN A 279 0.62 -8.85 -9.09
C GLN A 279 0.82 -9.84 -10.23
N PRO A 280 1.67 -10.87 -10.09
CA PRO A 280 1.81 -11.90 -11.10
C PRO A 280 0.56 -12.79 -11.18
N ASN A 281 0.39 -13.47 -12.29
CA ASN A 281 -0.67 -14.47 -12.52
C ASN A 281 -2.11 -13.92 -12.57
N VAL A 282 -2.28 -12.62 -12.77
CA VAL A 282 -3.61 -12.03 -13.06
C VAL A 282 -3.68 -11.50 -14.49
N PRO A 283 -4.87 -11.45 -15.11
CA PRO A 283 -5.03 -10.98 -16.49
C PRO A 283 -4.48 -9.56 -16.71
N GLY A 284 -3.68 -9.39 -17.76
CA GLY A 284 -3.13 -8.10 -18.16
C GLY A 284 -1.91 -7.60 -17.38
N HIS A 285 -1.37 -8.41 -16.45
CA HIS A 285 -0.21 -8.06 -15.65
C HIS A 285 1.06 -8.82 -16.05
N ASP A 286 1.14 -9.30 -17.30
CA ASP A 286 2.41 -9.82 -17.81
C ASP A 286 3.49 -8.74 -17.75
N PRO A 287 4.65 -8.99 -17.08
CA PRO A 287 5.66 -7.97 -16.86
C PRO A 287 6.26 -7.41 -18.15
N GLN A 288 6.41 -8.22 -19.21
CA GLN A 288 6.94 -7.74 -20.50
C GLN A 288 5.93 -6.80 -21.15
N GLU A 289 4.65 -7.16 -21.14
CA GLU A 289 3.58 -6.36 -21.72
C GLU A 289 3.38 -5.04 -20.92
N LEU A 290 3.40 -5.08 -19.60
CA LEU A 290 3.34 -3.88 -18.76
C LEU A 290 4.52 -2.95 -19.06
N LYS A 291 5.74 -3.48 -19.09
CA LYS A 291 6.95 -2.69 -19.42
C LYS A 291 6.89 -2.09 -20.80
N ARG A 292 6.46 -2.87 -21.80
CA ARG A 292 6.32 -2.42 -23.20
C ARG A 292 5.29 -1.30 -23.35
N ARG A 293 4.14 -1.39 -22.65
CA ARG A 293 3.02 -0.44 -22.80
C ARG A 293 3.20 0.84 -22.01
N PHE A 294 3.75 0.74 -20.82
CA PHE A 294 3.71 1.82 -19.83
C PHE A 294 5.08 2.22 -19.30
N GLY A 295 6.15 1.46 -19.57
CA GLY A 295 7.46 1.65 -18.96
C GLY A 295 8.17 2.98 -19.28
N ASP A 296 7.68 3.73 -20.25
CA ASP A 296 8.12 5.09 -20.56
C ASP A 296 7.49 6.16 -19.63
N ARG A 297 6.31 5.87 -19.03
CA ARG A 297 5.51 6.80 -18.23
C ARG A 297 5.26 6.33 -16.81
N LEU A 298 5.28 5.02 -16.56
CA LEU A 298 4.95 4.40 -15.29
C LEU A 298 6.14 3.62 -14.74
N SER A 299 6.37 3.72 -13.45
CA SER A 299 7.29 2.84 -12.73
C SER A 299 6.52 1.72 -12.04
N PHE A 300 7.18 0.57 -11.87
CA PHE A 300 6.57 -0.64 -11.36
C PHE A 300 7.16 -1.01 -10.00
N TRP A 301 6.30 -1.49 -9.10
CA TRP A 301 6.72 -1.96 -7.78
C TRP A 301 6.03 -3.30 -7.50
N GLY A 302 6.80 -4.32 -7.10
CA GLY A 302 6.26 -5.65 -6.81
C GLY A 302 6.84 -6.76 -7.70
N ALA A 303 5.98 -7.57 -8.29
CA ALA A 303 6.18 -8.62 -9.28
C ALA A 303 6.69 -9.98 -8.77
N ILE A 304 7.08 -10.15 -7.50
CA ILE A 304 7.47 -11.45 -6.95
C ILE A 304 6.24 -12.16 -6.36
N ASP A 305 6.00 -13.38 -6.81
CA ASP A 305 4.83 -14.17 -6.38
C ASP A 305 4.95 -14.59 -4.92
N GLN A 306 4.14 -13.98 -4.07
CA GLN A 306 4.06 -14.26 -2.64
C GLN A 306 2.99 -15.34 -2.30
N GLN A 307 2.19 -15.81 -3.28
CA GLN A 307 1.15 -16.81 -3.04
C GLN A 307 1.67 -18.24 -3.24
N LYS A 308 2.60 -18.44 -4.17
CA LYS A 308 3.11 -19.76 -4.53
C LYS A 308 4.63 -19.86 -4.44
N LEU A 309 5.34 -18.89 -5.03
CA LEU A 309 6.79 -18.98 -5.15
C LEU A 309 7.47 -18.81 -3.79
N LEU A 310 7.19 -17.74 -3.07
CA LEU A 310 7.83 -17.49 -1.77
C LEU A 310 7.49 -18.55 -0.71
N PRO A 311 6.22 -19.01 -0.56
CA PRO A 311 5.92 -20.04 0.43
C PRO A 311 6.41 -21.44 0.05
N PHE A 312 6.35 -21.83 -1.22
CA PHE A 312 6.49 -23.22 -1.64
C PHE A 312 7.62 -23.48 -2.65
N GLY A 313 8.22 -22.44 -3.21
CA GLY A 313 9.35 -22.56 -4.13
C GLY A 313 10.65 -22.86 -3.40
N SER A 314 11.60 -23.40 -4.14
CA SER A 314 12.99 -23.54 -3.68
C SER A 314 13.76 -22.21 -3.78
N PRO A 315 14.84 -22.03 -3.02
CA PRO A 315 15.73 -20.87 -3.16
C PRO A 315 16.21 -20.62 -4.59
N ALA A 316 16.48 -21.69 -5.35
CA ALA A 316 16.92 -21.59 -6.75
C ALA A 316 15.81 -21.08 -7.69
N GLU A 317 14.55 -21.49 -7.47
CA GLU A 317 13.41 -20.96 -8.23
C GLU A 317 13.17 -19.50 -7.92
N ILE A 318 13.29 -19.09 -6.65
CA ILE A 318 13.17 -17.69 -6.22
C ILE A 318 14.26 -16.84 -6.89
N GLU A 319 15.52 -17.30 -6.87
CA GLU A 319 16.63 -16.60 -7.53
C GLU A 319 16.38 -16.44 -9.03
N ALA A 320 15.91 -17.49 -9.70
CA ALA A 320 15.62 -17.47 -11.14
C ALA A 320 14.49 -16.48 -11.48
N ASP A 321 13.42 -16.40 -10.67
CA ASP A 321 12.31 -15.46 -10.86
C ASP A 321 12.78 -14.03 -10.61
N VAL A 322 13.51 -13.76 -9.54
CA VAL A 322 14.11 -12.44 -9.24
C VAL A 322 14.95 -11.95 -10.41
N LYS A 323 15.85 -12.80 -10.92
CA LYS A 323 16.69 -12.47 -12.08
C LYS A 323 15.85 -12.13 -13.31
N THR A 324 14.81 -12.90 -13.57
CA THR A 324 13.90 -12.68 -14.70
C THR A 324 13.14 -11.37 -14.56
N LYS A 325 12.57 -11.06 -13.38
CA LYS A 325 11.83 -9.82 -13.14
C LYS A 325 12.72 -8.58 -13.26
N ILE A 326 13.95 -8.66 -12.74
CA ILE A 326 14.95 -7.58 -12.88
C ILE A 326 15.31 -7.36 -14.35
N ALA A 327 15.54 -8.42 -15.11
CA ALA A 327 15.87 -8.31 -16.53
C ALA A 327 14.75 -7.67 -17.36
N ILE A 328 13.50 -7.91 -17.00
CA ILE A 328 12.32 -7.39 -17.71
C ILE A 328 11.97 -5.97 -17.22
N LEU A 329 11.59 -5.84 -15.95
CA LEU A 329 11.04 -4.59 -15.41
C LEU A 329 12.13 -3.57 -15.08
N GLY A 330 13.35 -4.03 -14.74
CA GLY A 330 14.49 -3.18 -14.40
C GLY A 330 15.14 -2.50 -15.62
N GLN A 331 14.92 -3.02 -16.83
CA GLN A 331 15.55 -2.46 -18.02
C GLN A 331 15.25 -0.95 -18.18
N GLY A 332 16.29 -0.13 -18.19
CA GLY A 332 16.16 1.33 -18.31
C GLY A 332 15.61 2.04 -17.06
N GLY A 333 15.61 1.37 -15.92
CA GLY A 333 15.03 1.90 -14.66
C GLY A 333 13.51 1.72 -14.56
N GLY A 334 12.86 2.44 -13.64
CA GLY A 334 11.40 2.36 -13.46
C GLY A 334 10.94 1.10 -12.74
N TYR A 335 11.78 0.51 -11.88
CA TYR A 335 11.41 -0.69 -11.14
C TYR A 335 11.95 -0.68 -9.71
N MET A 336 11.08 -1.00 -8.76
CA MET A 336 11.40 -1.35 -7.38
C MET A 336 10.89 -2.77 -7.12
N ILE A 337 11.80 -3.70 -6.84
CA ILE A 337 11.43 -5.10 -6.64
C ILE A 337 10.84 -5.32 -5.25
N ALA A 338 9.74 -6.04 -5.21
CA ALA A 338 9.06 -6.44 -3.98
C ALA A 338 8.24 -7.71 -4.22
N PRO A 339 7.85 -8.44 -3.17
CA PRO A 339 6.70 -9.34 -3.24
C PRO A 339 5.43 -8.57 -3.66
N ALA A 340 4.51 -9.27 -4.33
CA ALA A 340 3.28 -8.65 -4.81
C ALA A 340 2.30 -8.25 -3.70
N HIS A 341 2.55 -8.65 -2.47
CA HIS A 341 1.84 -8.26 -1.26
C HIS A 341 2.71 -8.60 -0.04
N ILE A 342 2.18 -8.45 1.18
CA ILE A 342 2.84 -8.80 2.45
C ILE A 342 3.30 -10.26 2.44
N ILE A 343 4.54 -10.53 2.81
CA ILE A 343 5.05 -11.90 2.98
C ILE A 343 4.36 -12.52 4.19
N GLN A 344 3.65 -13.63 3.96
CA GLN A 344 2.85 -14.30 4.97
C GLN A 344 3.66 -15.24 5.86
N ALA A 345 3.05 -15.66 6.98
CA ALA A 345 3.66 -16.49 8.00
C ALA A 345 4.04 -17.90 7.53
N ASP A 346 3.42 -18.40 6.46
CA ASP A 346 3.71 -19.70 5.83
C ASP A 346 5.00 -19.69 5.00
N THR A 347 5.55 -18.51 4.70
CA THR A 347 6.82 -18.40 3.99
C THR A 347 7.99 -18.80 4.90
N PRO A 348 8.83 -19.77 4.48
CA PRO A 348 10.06 -20.10 5.19
C PRO A 348 11.01 -18.92 5.27
N ILE A 349 11.71 -18.76 6.41
CA ILE A 349 12.71 -17.68 6.57
C ILE A 349 13.81 -17.80 5.50
N GLU A 350 14.21 -19.01 5.15
CA GLU A 350 15.22 -19.31 4.13
C GLU A 350 14.80 -18.75 2.75
N ASN A 351 13.53 -18.76 2.44
CA ASN A 351 12.98 -18.21 1.19
C ASN A 351 12.97 -16.67 1.20
N VAL A 352 12.69 -16.04 2.33
CA VAL A 352 12.83 -14.59 2.51
C VAL A 352 14.30 -14.18 2.31
N GLU A 353 15.22 -14.91 2.93
CA GLU A 353 16.67 -14.67 2.80
C GLU A 353 17.17 -14.89 1.37
N ALA A 354 16.69 -15.95 0.70
CA ALA A 354 17.01 -16.24 -0.71
C ALA A 354 16.52 -15.10 -1.63
N PHE A 355 15.31 -14.61 -1.42
CA PHE A 355 14.79 -13.46 -2.16
C PHE A 355 15.70 -12.23 -1.99
N ILE A 356 16.03 -11.85 -0.75
CA ILE A 356 16.86 -10.69 -0.46
C ILE A 356 18.28 -10.87 -1.05
N ALA A 357 18.87 -12.06 -0.92
CA ALA A 357 20.18 -12.39 -1.47
C ALA A 357 20.20 -12.30 -3.00
N ALA A 358 19.17 -12.85 -3.66
CA ALA A 358 19.04 -12.80 -5.10
C ALA A 358 18.94 -11.36 -5.63
N VAL A 359 18.18 -10.48 -4.95
CA VAL A 359 18.11 -9.06 -5.33
C VAL A 359 19.46 -8.37 -5.20
N LYS A 360 20.21 -8.63 -4.12
CA LYS A 360 21.55 -8.07 -3.93
C LYS A 360 22.54 -8.56 -4.99
N GLN A 361 22.43 -9.83 -5.40
CA GLN A 361 23.32 -10.45 -6.36
C GLN A 361 23.03 -10.02 -7.80
N HIS A 362 21.76 -10.00 -8.21
CA HIS A 362 21.34 -9.79 -9.60
C HIS A 362 20.80 -8.38 -9.89
N GLY A 363 20.62 -7.57 -8.85
CA GLY A 363 20.05 -6.23 -8.97
C GLY A 363 20.98 -5.16 -9.53
N ILE A 364 22.28 -5.41 -9.61
CA ILE A 364 23.30 -4.43 -10.02
C ILE A 364 23.11 -4.08 -11.50
N TYR A 365 22.99 -2.81 -11.79
CA TYR A 365 23.00 -2.30 -13.18
C TYR A 365 24.46 -2.25 -13.68
N ALA A 366 24.70 -2.80 -14.86
CA ALA A 366 25.98 -2.80 -15.51
C ALA A 366 26.32 -1.44 -16.17
#